data_e0b1f9eaa1543a7ad4fd05dadad19bbd
#
_entry.id   e0b1f9eaa1543a7ad4fd05dadad19bbd
#
_cell.length_a   1.000
_cell.length_b   1.000
_cell.length_c   1.000
_cell.angle_alpha   90.00
_cell.angle_beta   90.00
_cell.angle_gamma   90.00
#
_symmetry.space_group_name_H-M   'P 1'
#
loop_
_entity.id
_entity.type
_entity.pdbx_description
1 polymer ?
#
loop_
_entity_poly.entity_id
_entity_poly.type
_entity_poly.pdbx_seq_one_letter_code
_entity_poly.pdbx_strand_id
1 'polypeptide(L)'
;MQDEESYMTLNIQSKKRNSAQTSQFTFKDYSAMLYWYKILLGISGTMNGILALTLISLILLVLCPSEWLKYQGKCYWFSNEMKSWSDSYVYCLERKSHLLIIQDQLEMAFIQKNLRQSNYVWIGLNFTSLKMTWTWVDGSPVDPEIFFIKGPAKENSCAAIKASKIYSETCGSVFKWICQY
;
A
#
# COMPACT_ATOMS: atom_id res chain seq x y z
N MET A 1 66.13 51.92 25.59
CA MET A 1 65.03 51.76 26.56
C MET A 1 63.77 52.58 26.20
N GLN A 2 63.79 53.41 25.15
CA GLN A 2 62.64 54.24 24.75
C GLN A 2 61.81 53.59 23.61
N ASP A 3 62.30 52.62 22.94
CA ASP A 3 61.60 52.01 21.78
C ASP A 3 60.66 50.88 22.16
N GLU A 4 60.79 50.21 23.33
CA GLU A 4 59.91 49.15 23.76
C GLU A 4 58.55 49.63 24.31
N GLU A 5 58.50 50.80 24.96
CA GLU A 5 57.25 51.41 25.47
C GLU A 5 56.35 51.89 24.31
N SER A 6 56.95 52.40 23.24
CA SER A 6 56.19 52.84 22.06
C SER A 6 55.56 51.69 21.30
N TYR A 7 56.19 50.52 21.29
CA TYR A 7 55.69 49.31 20.64
C TYR A 7 54.55 48.66 21.45
N MET A 8 54.64 48.68 22.76
CA MET A 8 53.55 48.12 23.61
C MET A 8 52.27 48.96 23.57
N THR A 9 52.36 50.28 23.50
CA THR A 9 51.18 51.15 23.39
C THR A 9 50.46 51.02 22.04
N LEU A 10 51.18 50.88 20.94
CA LEU A 10 50.58 50.66 19.65
C LEU A 10 49.86 49.29 19.56
N ASN A 11 50.42 48.25 20.14
CA ASN A 11 49.82 46.91 20.15
C ASN A 11 48.56 46.82 21.02
N ILE A 12 48.50 47.54 22.13
CA ILE A 12 47.32 47.60 23.00
C ILE A 12 46.20 48.41 22.33
N GLN A 13 46.50 49.50 21.62
CA GLN A 13 45.47 50.24 20.89
C GLN A 13 44.93 49.50 19.67
N SER A 14 45.76 48.76 18.93
CA SER A 14 45.35 47.91 17.83
C SER A 14 44.44 46.76 18.33
N LYS A 15 44.82 46.13 19.43
CA LYS A 15 44.03 45.05 20.04
C LYS A 15 42.69 45.54 20.61
N LYS A 16 42.63 46.77 21.19
CA LYS A 16 41.42 47.37 21.68
C LYS A 16 40.44 47.81 20.58
N ARG A 17 40.95 48.30 19.44
CA ARG A 17 40.12 48.61 18.25
C ARG A 17 39.53 47.36 17.62
N ASN A 18 40.30 46.31 17.48
CA ASN A 18 39.82 45.06 16.89
C ASN A 18 38.78 44.35 17.81
N SER A 19 38.94 44.43 19.14
CA SER A 19 37.97 43.86 20.07
C SER A 19 36.66 44.66 20.13
N ALA A 20 36.68 45.99 20.00
CA ALA A 20 35.48 46.82 19.93
C ALA A 20 34.72 46.67 18.62
N GLN A 21 35.44 46.46 17.51
CA GLN A 21 34.81 46.23 16.19
C GLN A 21 34.23 44.81 16.05
N THR A 22 34.86 43.83 16.70
CA THR A 22 34.35 42.46 16.73
C THR A 22 33.10 42.32 17.61
N SER A 23 33.00 43.09 18.71
CA SER A 23 31.84 43.04 19.59
C SER A 23 30.57 43.73 19.05
N GLN A 24 30.72 44.72 18.16
CA GLN A 24 29.56 45.36 17.50
C GLN A 24 28.99 44.52 16.34
N PHE A 25 29.82 43.70 15.70
CA PHE A 25 29.38 42.85 14.62
C PHE A 25 28.58 41.61 15.06
N THR A 26 28.78 41.13 16.28
CA THR A 26 28.21 39.87 16.79
C THR A 26 26.80 39.96 17.34
N PHE A 27 26.31 41.12 17.76
CA PHE A 27 25.00 41.18 18.43
C PHE A 27 23.80 41.30 17.49
N LYS A 28 23.98 41.91 16.32
CA LYS A 28 22.92 42.05 15.32
C LYS A 28 22.78 40.78 14.46
N ASP A 29 23.89 40.09 14.24
CA ASP A 29 23.90 38.83 13.47
C ASP A 29 23.39 37.63 14.29
N TYR A 30 23.58 37.63 15.60
CA TYR A 30 23.18 36.54 16.46
C TYR A 30 21.63 36.38 16.55
N SER A 31 20.90 37.48 16.60
CA SER A 31 19.44 37.45 16.61
C SER A 31 18.85 36.97 15.27
N ALA A 32 19.44 37.38 14.15
CA ALA A 32 19.05 36.92 12.82
C ALA A 32 19.37 35.44 12.66
N MET A 33 20.53 34.96 13.09
CA MET A 33 20.95 33.59 13.05
C MET A 33 20.03 32.67 13.88
N LEU A 34 19.66 33.10 15.09
CA LEU A 34 18.70 32.38 15.93
C LEU A 34 17.30 32.33 15.32
N TYR A 35 16.86 33.38 14.64
CA TYR A 35 15.59 33.39 13.91
C TYR A 35 15.58 32.38 12.76
N TRP A 36 16.63 32.38 11.92
CA TRP A 36 16.78 31.40 10.85
C TRP A 36 16.92 29.98 11.37
N TYR A 37 17.62 29.77 12.49
CA TYR A 37 17.74 28.46 13.12
C TYR A 37 16.37 27.92 13.60
N LYS A 38 15.54 28.79 14.20
CA LYS A 38 14.17 28.43 14.60
C LYS A 38 13.30 28.08 13.40
N ILE A 39 13.41 28.81 12.30
CA ILE A 39 12.70 28.51 11.05
C ILE A 39 13.16 27.16 10.50
N LEU A 40 14.46 26.92 10.41
CA LEU A 40 15.02 25.66 9.92
C LEU A 40 14.61 24.47 10.80
N LEU A 41 14.61 24.61 12.11
CA LEU A 41 14.10 23.59 13.03
C LEU A 41 12.60 23.32 12.83
N GLY A 42 11.81 24.38 12.64
CA GLY A 42 10.39 24.27 12.36
C GLY A 42 10.13 23.51 11.05
N ILE A 43 10.82 23.89 9.97
CA ILE A 43 10.73 23.22 8.66
C ILE A 43 11.20 21.75 8.76
N SER A 44 12.33 21.51 9.43
CA SER A 44 12.84 20.15 9.62
C SER A 44 11.86 19.27 10.42
N GLY A 45 11.24 19.83 11.47
CA GLY A 45 10.25 19.12 12.27
C GLY A 45 8.99 18.78 11.49
N THR A 46 8.48 19.70 10.68
CA THR A 46 7.30 19.45 9.81
C THR A 46 7.60 18.45 8.70
N MET A 47 8.77 18.55 8.06
CA MET A 47 9.22 17.60 7.05
C MET A 47 9.36 16.18 7.61
N ASN A 48 9.96 16.04 8.80
CA ASN A 48 10.06 14.75 9.48
C ASN A 48 8.69 14.18 9.87
N GLY A 49 7.76 15.05 10.32
CA GLY A 49 6.38 14.65 10.60
C GLY A 49 5.65 14.14 9.36
N ILE A 50 5.74 14.85 8.25
CA ILE A 50 5.15 14.43 6.97
C ILE A 50 5.76 13.11 6.50
N LEU A 51 7.09 12.98 6.56
CA LEU A 51 7.77 11.74 6.17
C LEU A 51 7.33 10.55 7.05
N ALA A 52 7.21 10.74 8.35
CA ALA A 52 6.73 9.71 9.27
C ALA A 52 5.29 9.29 8.94
N LEU A 53 4.39 10.26 8.70
CA LEU A 53 2.99 9.99 8.32
C LEU A 53 2.89 9.25 6.98
N THR A 54 3.71 9.64 5.99
CA THR A 54 3.73 8.93 4.69
C THR A 54 4.25 7.52 4.82
N LEU A 55 5.30 7.28 5.62
CA LEU A 55 5.82 5.94 5.89
C LEU A 55 4.79 5.07 6.61
N ILE A 56 4.11 5.60 7.63
CA ILE A 56 3.04 4.89 8.34
C ILE A 56 1.91 4.54 7.38
N SER A 57 1.48 5.49 6.53
CA SER A 57 0.44 5.27 5.53
C SER A 57 0.84 4.17 4.53
N LEU A 58 2.09 4.19 4.04
CA LEU A 58 2.61 3.15 3.14
C LEU A 58 2.66 1.77 3.82
N ILE A 59 3.07 1.71 5.09
CA ILE A 59 3.09 0.46 5.85
C ILE A 59 1.67 -0.08 6.03
N LEU A 60 0.70 0.78 6.36
CA LEU A 60 -0.70 0.38 6.51
C LEU A 60 -1.31 -0.13 5.20
N LEU A 61 -0.91 0.44 4.05
CA LEU A 61 -1.33 -0.04 2.73
C LEU A 61 -0.75 -1.41 2.36
N VAL A 62 0.40 -1.79 2.94
CA VAL A 62 1.09 -3.06 2.67
C VAL A 62 0.66 -4.17 3.63
N LEU A 63 0.01 -3.83 4.75
CA LEU A 63 -0.44 -4.81 5.73
C LEU A 63 -1.83 -5.34 5.36
N CYS A 64 -1.96 -6.66 5.31
CA CYS A 64 -3.26 -7.28 5.23
C CYS A 64 -4.04 -7.11 6.55
N PRO A 65 -5.38 -6.95 6.49
CA PRO A 65 -6.22 -7.00 7.69
C PRO A 65 -5.99 -8.30 8.49
N SER A 66 -6.30 -8.28 9.78
CA SER A 66 -6.28 -9.50 10.59
C SER A 66 -7.14 -10.60 9.95
N GLU A 67 -6.69 -11.85 10.02
CA GLU A 67 -7.33 -13.03 9.41
C GLU A 67 -7.22 -13.14 7.88
N TRP A 68 -6.59 -12.17 7.21
CA TRP A 68 -6.30 -12.25 5.79
C TRP A 68 -4.91 -12.85 5.56
N LEU A 69 -4.80 -13.74 4.59
CA LEU A 69 -3.53 -14.32 4.19
C LEU A 69 -2.85 -13.43 3.16
N LYS A 70 -1.56 -13.16 3.35
CA LYS A 70 -0.75 -12.38 2.41
C LYS A 70 -0.02 -13.28 1.44
N TYR A 71 -0.12 -12.98 0.14
CA TYR A 71 0.67 -13.61 -0.90
C TYR A 71 0.94 -12.64 -2.05
N GLN A 72 2.19 -12.51 -2.46
CA GLN A 72 2.64 -11.61 -3.56
C GLN A 72 2.08 -10.18 -3.49
N GLY A 73 2.02 -9.60 -2.28
CA GLY A 73 1.53 -8.23 -2.09
C GLY A 73 0.02 -8.07 -2.03
N LYS A 74 -0.74 -9.13 -2.27
CA LYS A 74 -2.21 -9.18 -2.17
C LYS A 74 -2.66 -9.85 -0.88
N CYS A 75 -3.87 -9.55 -0.45
CA CYS A 75 -4.49 -10.13 0.75
C CYS A 75 -5.71 -10.97 0.36
N TYR A 76 -5.85 -12.14 0.95
CA TYR A 76 -6.89 -13.12 0.64
C TYR A 76 -7.64 -13.53 1.90
N TRP A 77 -8.95 -13.47 1.85
CA TRP A 77 -9.82 -13.94 2.93
C TRP A 77 -10.72 -15.07 2.43
N PHE A 78 -10.74 -16.17 3.17
CA PHE A 78 -11.48 -17.40 2.85
C PHE A 78 -12.73 -17.48 3.72
N SER A 79 -13.91 -17.56 3.11
CA SER A 79 -15.16 -17.64 3.84
C SER A 79 -15.31 -18.96 4.60
N ASN A 80 -15.95 -18.90 5.76
CA ASN A 80 -16.43 -20.08 6.45
C ASN A 80 -17.90 -20.41 6.12
N GLU A 81 -18.65 -19.42 5.65
CA GLU A 81 -20.06 -19.51 5.25
C GLU A 81 -20.21 -19.87 3.78
N MET A 82 -21.42 -20.20 3.37
CA MET A 82 -21.80 -20.43 1.98
C MET A 82 -22.84 -19.40 1.56
N LYS A 83 -22.70 -18.82 0.37
CA LYS A 83 -23.62 -17.83 -0.20
C LYS A 83 -23.74 -18.05 -1.72
N SER A 84 -24.74 -17.41 -2.33
CA SER A 84 -24.80 -17.29 -3.79
C SER A 84 -23.61 -16.49 -4.30
N TRP A 85 -23.30 -16.57 -5.60
CA TRP A 85 -22.23 -15.77 -6.17
C TRP A 85 -22.46 -14.27 -5.97
N SER A 86 -23.69 -13.80 -6.21
CA SER A 86 -24.06 -12.39 -6.04
C SER A 86 -23.89 -11.88 -4.62
N ASP A 87 -24.34 -12.66 -3.63
CA ASP A 87 -24.21 -12.29 -2.22
C ASP A 87 -22.74 -12.31 -1.78
N SER A 88 -21.94 -13.24 -2.32
CA SER A 88 -20.50 -13.30 -2.09
C SER A 88 -19.77 -12.10 -2.66
N TYR A 89 -20.18 -11.65 -3.86
CA TYR A 89 -19.65 -10.45 -4.49
C TYR A 89 -19.94 -9.20 -3.66
N VAL A 90 -21.19 -8.99 -3.25
CA VAL A 90 -21.59 -7.88 -2.39
C VAL A 90 -20.84 -7.91 -1.06
N TYR A 91 -20.69 -9.09 -0.44
CA TYR A 91 -19.94 -9.25 0.80
C TYR A 91 -18.50 -8.76 0.70
N CYS A 92 -17.79 -9.08 -0.40
CA CYS A 92 -16.44 -8.60 -0.61
C CYS A 92 -16.40 -7.08 -0.83
N LEU A 93 -17.35 -6.53 -1.63
CA LEU A 93 -17.43 -5.08 -1.88
C LEU A 93 -17.63 -4.26 -0.60
N GLU A 94 -18.50 -4.71 0.31
CA GLU A 94 -18.73 -4.05 1.60
C GLU A 94 -17.46 -3.96 2.46
N ARG A 95 -16.50 -4.87 2.21
CA ARG A 95 -15.18 -4.90 2.88
C ARG A 95 -14.07 -4.24 2.08
N LYS A 96 -14.45 -3.40 1.08
CA LYS A 96 -13.50 -2.70 0.19
C LYS A 96 -12.54 -3.66 -0.52
N SER A 97 -13.04 -4.85 -0.85
CA SER A 97 -12.34 -5.92 -1.55
C SER A 97 -13.19 -6.42 -2.71
N HIS A 98 -12.73 -7.37 -3.46
CA HIS A 98 -13.49 -8.01 -4.52
C HIS A 98 -13.39 -9.54 -4.43
N LEU A 99 -14.28 -10.27 -5.14
CA LEU A 99 -14.11 -11.70 -5.31
C LEU A 99 -12.78 -11.99 -6.03
N LEU A 100 -12.16 -13.11 -5.69
CA LEU A 100 -10.86 -13.54 -6.17
C LEU A 100 -10.73 -13.45 -7.69
N ILE A 101 -9.72 -12.72 -8.15
CA ILE A 101 -9.24 -12.67 -9.53
C ILE A 101 -7.91 -13.39 -9.57
N ILE A 102 -7.83 -14.48 -10.31
CA ILE A 102 -6.60 -15.29 -10.43
C ILE A 102 -5.84 -14.83 -11.66
N GLN A 103 -4.59 -14.42 -11.48
CA GLN A 103 -3.76 -13.86 -12.54
C GLN A 103 -2.85 -14.92 -13.19
N ASP A 104 -2.39 -15.89 -12.39
CA ASP A 104 -1.46 -16.90 -12.86
C ASP A 104 -1.62 -18.26 -12.16
N GLN A 105 -0.87 -19.24 -12.61
CA GLN A 105 -0.88 -20.59 -12.06
C GLN A 105 -0.24 -20.66 -10.65
N LEU A 106 0.67 -19.76 -10.31
CA LEU A 106 1.30 -19.73 -8.99
C LEU A 106 0.29 -19.24 -7.95
N GLU A 107 -0.50 -18.22 -8.29
CA GLU A 107 -1.60 -17.75 -7.46
C GLU A 107 -2.68 -18.83 -7.28
N MET A 108 -3.05 -19.54 -8.36
CA MET A 108 -3.95 -20.70 -8.28
C MET A 108 -3.41 -21.77 -7.31
N ALA A 109 -2.12 -22.08 -7.38
CA ALA A 109 -1.50 -23.07 -6.49
C ALA A 109 -1.50 -22.62 -5.04
N PHE A 110 -1.26 -21.32 -4.77
CA PHE A 110 -1.37 -20.72 -3.44
C PHE A 110 -2.80 -20.84 -2.89
N ILE A 111 -3.80 -20.47 -3.68
CA ILE A 111 -5.22 -20.58 -3.30
C ILE A 111 -5.56 -22.03 -2.99
N GLN A 112 -5.19 -22.96 -3.84
CA GLN A 112 -5.46 -24.38 -3.65
C GLN A 112 -4.84 -24.94 -2.37
N LYS A 113 -3.61 -24.55 -2.04
CA LYS A 113 -2.92 -24.98 -0.81
C LYS A 113 -3.69 -24.55 0.45
N ASN A 114 -4.40 -23.42 0.39
CA ASN A 114 -5.15 -22.86 1.52
C ASN A 114 -6.63 -23.28 1.56
N LEU A 115 -7.13 -23.89 0.49
CA LEU A 115 -8.46 -24.49 0.48
C LEU A 115 -8.45 -25.80 1.26
N ARG A 116 -9.07 -25.80 2.45
CA ARG A 116 -9.09 -26.95 3.38
C ARG A 116 -9.97 -28.12 2.94
N GLN A 117 -10.79 -27.96 1.87
CA GLN A 117 -11.74 -28.97 1.43
C GLN A 117 -11.87 -28.97 -0.10
N SER A 118 -12.22 -30.17 -0.66
CA SER A 118 -12.43 -30.37 -2.11
C SER A 118 -13.78 -29.85 -2.63
N ASN A 119 -14.44 -28.93 -1.94
CA ASN A 119 -15.70 -28.32 -2.34
C ASN A 119 -15.50 -27.15 -3.30
N TYR A 120 -16.58 -26.80 -4.00
CA TYR A 120 -16.60 -25.60 -4.84
C TYR A 120 -16.44 -24.32 -4.01
N VAL A 121 -15.69 -23.37 -4.55
CA VAL A 121 -15.45 -22.06 -3.95
C VAL A 121 -15.61 -20.98 -5.02
N TRP A 122 -16.48 -20.00 -4.81
CA TRP A 122 -16.72 -18.92 -5.73
C TRP A 122 -15.47 -18.06 -5.95
N ILE A 123 -15.26 -17.69 -7.19
CA ILE A 123 -14.24 -16.73 -7.63
C ILE A 123 -14.92 -15.60 -8.41
N GLY A 124 -14.19 -14.51 -8.63
CA GLY A 124 -14.70 -13.30 -9.27
C GLY A 124 -14.83 -13.38 -10.79
N LEU A 125 -15.33 -14.48 -11.31
CA LEU A 125 -15.48 -14.71 -12.74
C LEU A 125 -16.92 -15.11 -13.04
N ASN A 126 -17.56 -14.43 -14.00
CA ASN A 126 -18.92 -14.74 -14.45
C ASN A 126 -19.05 -14.63 -15.96
N PHE A 127 -20.04 -15.33 -16.51
CA PHE A 127 -20.37 -15.25 -17.93
C PHE A 127 -21.30 -14.08 -18.17
N THR A 128 -20.87 -13.15 -19.01
CA THR A 128 -21.62 -11.94 -19.33
C THR A 128 -22.31 -12.10 -20.69
N SER A 129 -23.65 -12.21 -20.69
CA SER A 129 -24.46 -12.35 -21.90
C SER A 129 -24.28 -11.18 -22.89
N LEU A 130 -24.06 -9.96 -22.39
CA LEU A 130 -23.80 -8.80 -23.24
C LEU A 130 -22.51 -8.94 -24.07
N LYS A 131 -21.49 -9.58 -23.53
CA LYS A 131 -20.21 -9.81 -24.23
C LYS A 131 -20.06 -11.22 -24.73
N MET A 132 -20.96 -12.14 -24.38
CA MET A 132 -20.92 -13.59 -24.70
C MET A 132 -19.57 -14.22 -24.30
N THR A 133 -19.00 -13.77 -23.20
CA THR A 133 -17.69 -14.20 -22.72
C THR A 133 -17.59 -14.22 -21.20
N TRP A 134 -16.62 -14.97 -20.70
CA TRP A 134 -16.23 -14.95 -19.30
C TRP A 134 -15.45 -13.68 -18.98
N THR A 135 -15.87 -12.98 -17.93
CA THR A 135 -15.28 -11.69 -17.54
C THR A 135 -15.04 -11.69 -16.03
N TRP A 136 -13.87 -11.27 -15.62
CA TRP A 136 -13.55 -11.05 -14.23
C TRP A 136 -14.34 -9.84 -13.67
N VAL A 137 -14.52 -9.77 -12.34
CA VAL A 137 -15.28 -8.70 -11.67
C VAL A 137 -14.67 -7.30 -11.83
N ASP A 138 -13.42 -7.20 -12.25
CA ASP A 138 -12.75 -5.94 -12.62
C ASP A 138 -12.98 -5.54 -14.09
N GLY A 139 -13.71 -6.39 -14.86
CA GLY A 139 -14.00 -6.17 -16.27
C GLY A 139 -12.95 -6.74 -17.22
N SER A 140 -11.85 -7.29 -16.73
CA SER A 140 -10.83 -7.93 -17.56
C SER A 140 -11.33 -9.27 -18.15
N PRO A 141 -10.91 -9.63 -19.36
CA PRO A 141 -11.23 -10.93 -19.94
C PRO A 141 -10.43 -12.04 -19.27
N VAL A 142 -10.97 -13.26 -19.28
CA VAL A 142 -10.19 -14.45 -18.91
C VAL A 142 -9.25 -14.82 -20.05
N ASP A 143 -8.02 -15.18 -19.69
CA ASP A 143 -7.07 -15.74 -20.65
C ASP A 143 -7.32 -17.25 -20.82
N PRO A 144 -7.77 -17.70 -22.01
CA PRO A 144 -8.09 -19.11 -22.25
C PRO A 144 -6.84 -20.01 -22.32
N GLU A 145 -5.65 -19.43 -22.53
CA GLU A 145 -4.39 -20.18 -22.51
C GLU A 145 -3.96 -20.53 -21.09
N ILE A 146 -4.33 -19.68 -20.12
CA ILE A 146 -4.00 -19.88 -18.71
C ILE A 146 -5.10 -20.67 -18.00
N PHE A 147 -6.38 -20.39 -18.30
CA PHE A 147 -7.51 -20.92 -17.56
C PHE A 147 -8.56 -21.57 -18.45
N PHE A 148 -8.70 -22.87 -18.32
CA PHE A 148 -9.78 -23.63 -18.95
C PHE A 148 -10.97 -23.77 -17.99
N ILE A 149 -12.15 -23.27 -18.41
CA ILE A 149 -13.39 -23.34 -17.64
C ILE A 149 -14.18 -24.57 -18.10
N LYS A 150 -14.46 -25.50 -17.18
CA LYS A 150 -15.24 -26.69 -17.43
C LYS A 150 -16.72 -26.41 -17.24
N GLY A 151 -17.51 -26.78 -18.26
CA GLY A 151 -18.97 -26.65 -18.24
C GLY A 151 -19.47 -25.61 -19.22
N PRO A 152 -20.79 -25.40 -19.30
CA PRO A 152 -21.41 -24.56 -20.32
C PRO A 152 -21.16 -23.06 -20.02
N ALA A 153 -20.82 -22.32 -21.07
CA ALA A 153 -20.81 -20.85 -21.04
C ALA A 153 -22.20 -20.35 -21.45
N LYS A 154 -23.05 -20.08 -20.51
CA LYS A 154 -24.42 -19.61 -20.71
C LYS A 154 -24.79 -18.51 -19.71
N GLU A 155 -25.87 -17.83 -20.01
CA GLU A 155 -26.44 -16.84 -19.10
C GLU A 155 -26.64 -17.43 -17.69
N ASN A 156 -26.39 -16.61 -16.67
CA ASN A 156 -26.49 -17.00 -15.26
C ASN A 156 -25.44 -18.06 -14.82
N SER A 157 -24.31 -18.15 -15.54
CA SER A 157 -23.16 -18.96 -15.16
C SER A 157 -22.10 -18.13 -14.44
N CYS A 158 -21.65 -18.63 -13.30
CA CYS A 158 -20.60 -18.08 -12.47
C CYS A 158 -19.51 -19.14 -12.25
N ALA A 159 -18.29 -18.72 -12.06
CA ALA A 159 -17.17 -19.63 -11.93
C ALA A 159 -16.85 -19.96 -10.48
N ALA A 160 -16.63 -21.24 -10.24
CA ALA A 160 -16.12 -21.74 -8.96
C ALA A 160 -14.89 -22.61 -9.20
N ILE A 161 -13.95 -22.58 -8.27
CA ILE A 161 -12.80 -23.48 -8.27
C ILE A 161 -13.09 -24.71 -7.41
N LYS A 162 -12.60 -25.84 -7.89
CA LYS A 162 -12.55 -27.10 -7.15
C LYS A 162 -11.27 -27.81 -7.49
N ALA A 163 -10.46 -28.12 -6.49
CA ALA A 163 -9.06 -28.49 -6.73
C ALA A 163 -8.39 -27.43 -7.63
N SER A 164 -7.57 -27.73 -8.58
CA SER A 164 -6.90 -26.78 -9.48
C SER A 164 -7.69 -26.46 -10.77
N LYS A 165 -9.01 -26.64 -10.74
CA LYS A 165 -9.84 -26.49 -11.96
C LYS A 165 -10.96 -25.51 -11.73
N ILE A 166 -11.31 -24.75 -12.78
CA ILE A 166 -12.42 -23.81 -12.78
C ILE A 166 -13.62 -24.49 -13.43
N TYR A 167 -14.77 -24.33 -12.81
CA TYR A 167 -16.04 -24.88 -13.25
C TYR A 167 -17.07 -23.79 -13.44
N SER A 168 -17.90 -23.96 -14.45
CA SER A 168 -19.10 -23.17 -14.70
C SER A 168 -20.24 -23.73 -13.86
N GLU A 169 -20.74 -22.96 -12.93
CA GLU A 169 -21.83 -23.31 -12.03
C GLU A 169 -22.96 -22.28 -12.13
N THR A 170 -24.16 -22.65 -11.70
CA THR A 170 -25.28 -21.68 -11.64
C THR A 170 -25.01 -20.65 -10.54
N CYS A 171 -25.10 -19.34 -10.85
CA CYS A 171 -24.78 -18.26 -9.90
C CYS A 171 -25.60 -18.30 -8.62
N GLY A 172 -26.80 -18.90 -8.63
CA GLY A 172 -27.65 -19.11 -7.47
C GLY A 172 -27.24 -20.26 -6.55
N SER A 173 -26.30 -21.12 -6.96
CA SER A 173 -25.76 -22.17 -6.07
C SER A 173 -25.05 -21.53 -4.88
N VAL A 174 -25.00 -22.26 -3.76
CA VAL A 174 -24.38 -21.74 -2.52
C VAL A 174 -23.05 -22.44 -2.25
N PHE A 175 -21.98 -21.66 -2.29
CA PHE A 175 -20.63 -22.14 -2.04
C PHE A 175 -19.89 -21.18 -1.11
N LYS A 176 -18.75 -21.60 -0.57
CA LYS A 176 -17.78 -20.73 0.03
C LYS A 176 -17.19 -19.78 -1.03
N TRP A 177 -16.54 -18.72 -0.63
CA TRP A 177 -15.94 -17.76 -1.55
C TRP A 177 -14.62 -17.22 -1.00
N ILE A 178 -13.89 -16.52 -1.84
CA ILE A 178 -12.62 -15.88 -1.50
C ILE A 178 -12.72 -14.41 -1.89
N CYS A 179 -12.45 -13.52 -0.91
CA CYS A 179 -12.23 -12.11 -1.19
C CYS A 179 -10.73 -11.84 -1.36
N GLN A 180 -10.42 -10.87 -2.23
CA GLN A 180 -9.06 -10.41 -2.53
C GLN A 180 -9.01 -8.88 -2.42
N TYR A 181 -7.93 -8.39 -1.78
CA TYR A 181 -7.66 -6.97 -1.57
C TYR A 181 -6.28 -6.60 -2.10
#